data_ab712916f9c43b5abe29029df3975321
#
_entry.id   ab712916f9c43b5abe29029df3975321
#
_cell.length_a   1.000
_cell.length_b   1.000
_cell.length_c   1.000
_cell.angle_alpha   90.00
_cell.angle_beta   90.00
_cell.angle_gamma   90.00
#
_symmetry.space_group_name_H-M   'P 1'
#
loop_
_entity.id
_entity.type
_entity.pdbx_description
1 polymer ?
#
loop_
_entity_poly.entity_id
_entity_poly.type
_entity_poly.pdbx_seq_one_letter_code
_entity_poly.pdbx_strand_id
1 'polypeptide(L)'
;GSSGGLSSCVGRRFVMVIKIVANLACSFIGTIAYAVMFQVPRRFYIGCGITGSVGWMIYKLASVYCSVAVASFIGTVCTVLVASMLTVRLKCPITIFLISGIITLVPGAGIYFTAYYLVTNQLAMAAVKGLGAVKVAFAIVLGIVCIVSIPREVFQKEYWIERKLKKQQKGKI
;
A
#
# COMPACT_ATOMS: atom_id res chain seq x y z
N GLY A 1 42.72 5.58 -18.50
CA GLY A 1 42.09 5.69 -17.19
C GLY A 1 40.60 5.88 -17.26
N SER A 2 39.79 5.04 -17.95
CA SER A 2 38.33 5.23 -18.00
C SER A 2 37.50 4.00 -17.61
N SER A 3 38.08 3.04 -16.92
CA SER A 3 37.39 1.81 -16.52
C SER A 3 36.78 1.85 -15.09
N GLY A 4 37.07 2.89 -14.29
CA GLY A 4 36.56 3.02 -12.93
C GLY A 4 35.12 3.56 -12.82
N GLY A 5 34.63 4.25 -13.83
CA GLY A 5 33.29 4.87 -13.83
C GLY A 5 32.14 3.90 -14.10
N LEU A 6 32.35 2.91 -14.96
CA LEU A 6 31.32 1.95 -15.34
C LEU A 6 31.02 0.94 -14.22
N SER A 7 32.06 0.43 -13.54
CA SER A 7 31.89 -0.52 -12.43
C SER A 7 31.19 0.13 -11.21
N SER A 8 31.46 1.41 -10.94
CA SER A 8 30.80 2.17 -9.87
C SER A 8 29.31 2.45 -10.19
N CYS A 9 28.95 2.66 -11.46
CA CYS A 9 27.58 2.87 -11.89
C CYS A 9 26.75 1.55 -11.88
N VAL A 10 27.35 0.46 -12.32
CA VAL A 10 26.74 -0.88 -12.30
C VAL A 10 26.55 -1.36 -10.87
N GLY A 11 27.57 -1.17 -10.01
CA GLY A 11 27.46 -1.52 -8.59
C GLY A 11 26.35 -0.73 -7.88
N ARG A 12 26.19 0.56 -8.15
CA ARG A 12 25.10 1.39 -7.57
C ARG A 12 23.71 0.94 -8.05
N ARG A 13 23.54 0.60 -9.31
CA ARG A 13 22.29 0.05 -9.84
C ARG A 13 21.97 -1.32 -9.23
N PHE A 14 22.94 -2.17 -9.10
CA PHE A 14 22.78 -3.50 -8.49
C PHE A 14 22.36 -3.41 -7.02
N VAL A 15 23.00 -2.55 -6.22
CA VAL A 15 22.63 -2.29 -4.83
C VAL A 15 21.23 -1.68 -4.72
N MET A 16 20.85 -0.80 -5.65
CA MET A 16 19.51 -0.20 -5.68
C MET A 16 18.43 -1.25 -5.98
N VAL A 17 18.66 -2.13 -6.93
CA VAL A 17 17.74 -3.23 -7.27
C VAL A 17 17.59 -4.21 -6.10
N ILE A 18 18.68 -4.60 -5.45
CA ILE A 18 18.64 -5.46 -4.25
C ILE A 18 17.81 -4.80 -3.13
N LYS A 19 18.03 -3.51 -2.88
CA LYS A 19 17.23 -2.77 -1.87
C LYS A 19 15.74 -2.72 -2.21
N ILE A 20 15.40 -2.54 -3.47
CA ILE A 20 14.00 -2.54 -3.92
C ILE A 20 13.37 -3.92 -3.73
N VAL A 21 14.05 -4.98 -4.17
CA VAL A 21 13.58 -6.36 -4.03
C VAL A 21 13.46 -6.76 -2.56
N ALA A 22 14.42 -6.42 -1.72
CA ALA A 22 14.37 -6.70 -0.29
C ALA A 22 13.20 -5.96 0.39
N ASN A 23 12.99 -4.69 0.07
CA ASN A 23 11.85 -3.92 0.60
C ASN A 23 10.50 -4.50 0.13
N LEU A 24 10.41 -4.92 -1.13
CA LEU A 24 9.21 -5.56 -1.67
C LEU A 24 8.91 -6.89 -0.98
N ALA A 25 9.92 -7.73 -0.80
CA ALA A 25 9.80 -9.01 -0.09
C ALA A 25 9.39 -8.79 1.38
N CYS A 26 10.03 -7.85 2.07
CA CYS A 26 9.69 -7.50 3.45
C CYS A 26 8.26 -7.00 3.59
N SER A 27 7.81 -6.11 2.69
CA SER A 27 6.43 -5.62 2.67
C SER A 27 5.43 -6.73 2.40
N PHE A 28 5.73 -7.63 1.47
CA PHE A 28 4.90 -8.78 1.13
C PHE A 28 4.74 -9.73 2.32
N ILE A 29 5.85 -10.13 2.95
CA ILE A 29 5.85 -11.01 4.13
C ILE A 29 5.14 -10.34 5.31
N GLY A 30 5.43 -9.06 5.56
CA GLY A 30 4.79 -8.29 6.62
C GLY A 30 3.27 -8.21 6.44
N THR A 31 2.80 -7.94 5.22
CA THR A 31 1.36 -7.88 4.93
C THR A 31 0.68 -9.24 5.10
N ILE A 32 1.35 -10.34 4.71
CA ILE A 32 0.83 -11.70 4.95
C ILE A 32 0.79 -12.01 6.45
N ALA A 33 1.80 -11.63 7.22
CA ALA A 33 1.81 -11.81 8.67
C ALA A 33 0.63 -11.11 9.33
N TYR A 34 0.30 -9.88 8.92
CA TYR A 34 -0.90 -9.19 9.37
C TYR A 34 -2.19 -9.89 8.92
N ALA A 35 -2.26 -10.39 7.69
CA ALA A 35 -3.41 -11.14 7.21
C ALA A 35 -3.64 -12.43 8.05
N VAL A 36 -2.59 -13.11 8.47
CA VAL A 36 -2.66 -14.25 9.39
C VAL A 36 -3.18 -13.82 10.77
N MET A 37 -2.68 -12.72 11.31
CA MET A 37 -3.09 -12.18 12.60
C MET A 37 -4.59 -11.81 12.62
N PHE A 38 -5.13 -11.30 11.51
CA PHE A 38 -6.55 -11.00 11.34
C PHE A 38 -7.40 -12.20 10.91
N GLN A 39 -6.84 -13.42 10.97
CA GLN A 39 -7.53 -14.67 10.63
C GLN A 39 -8.17 -14.65 9.22
N VAL A 40 -7.55 -13.99 8.28
CA VAL A 40 -7.98 -13.99 6.88
C VAL A 40 -7.87 -15.43 6.32
N PRO A 41 -8.86 -15.91 5.54
CA PRO A 41 -8.77 -17.22 4.90
C PRO A 41 -7.53 -17.33 4.00
N ARG A 42 -6.82 -18.45 4.06
CA ARG A 42 -5.53 -18.67 3.36
C ARG A 42 -5.56 -18.38 1.87
N ARG A 43 -6.73 -18.57 1.23
CA ARG A 43 -6.93 -18.27 -0.19
C ARG A 43 -6.70 -16.81 -0.58
N PHE A 44 -6.75 -15.89 0.39
CA PHE A 44 -6.62 -14.45 0.15
C PHE A 44 -5.25 -13.87 0.52
N TYR A 45 -4.33 -14.68 1.10
CA TYR A 45 -3.01 -14.21 1.55
C TYR A 45 -2.19 -13.57 0.43
N ILE A 46 -2.18 -14.20 -0.75
CA ILE A 46 -1.46 -13.67 -1.93
C ILE A 46 -2.04 -12.30 -2.33
N GLY A 47 -3.38 -12.17 -2.31
CA GLY A 47 -4.02 -10.90 -2.61
C GLY A 47 -3.66 -9.79 -1.62
N CYS A 48 -3.64 -10.10 -0.31
CA CYS A 48 -3.21 -9.17 0.73
C CYS A 48 -1.75 -8.76 0.54
N GLY A 49 -0.87 -9.72 0.27
CA GLY A 49 0.56 -9.46 0.00
C GLY A 49 0.76 -8.53 -1.19
N ILE A 50 0.08 -8.77 -2.30
CA ILE A 50 0.14 -7.92 -3.50
C ILE A 50 -0.34 -6.50 -3.18
N THR A 51 -1.48 -6.36 -2.49
CA THR A 51 -2.05 -5.05 -2.14
C THR A 51 -1.08 -4.23 -1.28
N GLY A 52 -0.51 -4.82 -0.24
CA GLY A 52 0.46 -4.13 0.61
C GLY A 52 1.77 -3.79 -0.10
N SER A 53 2.28 -4.71 -0.93
CA SER A 53 3.51 -4.49 -1.70
C SER A 53 3.36 -3.36 -2.72
N VAL A 54 2.25 -3.30 -3.44
CA VAL A 54 1.96 -2.22 -4.39
C VAL A 54 1.85 -0.88 -3.68
N GLY A 55 1.11 -0.83 -2.54
CA GLY A 55 0.99 0.39 -1.74
C GLY A 55 2.35 0.91 -1.26
N TRP A 56 3.19 0.02 -0.74
CA TRP A 56 4.53 0.37 -0.27
C TRP A 56 5.45 0.85 -1.39
N MET A 57 5.43 0.20 -2.55
CA MET A 57 6.22 0.62 -3.71
C MET A 57 5.84 2.02 -4.19
N ILE A 58 4.55 2.28 -4.30
CA ILE A 58 4.05 3.60 -4.74
C ILE A 58 4.36 4.66 -3.70
N TYR A 59 4.19 4.37 -2.41
CA TYR A 59 4.59 5.26 -1.34
C TYR A 59 6.09 5.61 -1.42
N LYS A 60 6.96 4.60 -1.58
CA LYS A 60 8.41 4.80 -1.73
C LYS A 60 8.76 5.65 -2.94
N LEU A 61 8.12 5.40 -4.07
CA LEU A 61 8.35 6.16 -5.29
C LEU A 61 7.88 7.61 -5.13
N ALA A 62 6.69 7.81 -4.59
CA ALA A 62 6.14 9.15 -4.36
C ALA A 62 6.93 9.94 -3.30
N SER A 63 7.49 9.27 -2.28
CA SER A 63 8.27 9.92 -1.22
C SER A 63 9.59 10.52 -1.70
N VAL A 64 10.05 10.17 -2.90
CA VAL A 64 11.23 10.78 -3.53
C VAL A 64 10.91 12.18 -4.06
N TYR A 65 9.69 12.40 -4.53
CA TYR A 65 9.27 13.62 -5.21
C TYR A 65 8.38 14.53 -4.37
N CYS A 66 7.68 13.95 -3.38
CA CYS A 66 6.66 14.64 -2.60
C CYS A 66 6.93 14.55 -1.10
N SER A 67 6.20 15.37 -0.32
CA SER A 67 6.22 15.26 1.15
C SER A 67 5.65 13.91 1.60
N VAL A 68 6.10 13.44 2.79
CA VAL A 68 5.68 12.14 3.36
C VAL A 68 4.16 12.00 3.43
N ALA A 69 3.42 13.07 3.77
CA ALA A 69 1.97 13.07 3.84
C ALA A 69 1.32 12.85 2.45
N VAL A 70 1.81 13.56 1.42
CA VAL A 70 1.30 13.41 0.04
C VAL A 70 1.64 12.04 -0.52
N ALA A 71 2.85 11.55 -0.26
CA ALA A 71 3.26 10.20 -0.66
C ALA A 71 2.37 9.12 -0.01
N SER A 72 2.02 9.29 1.27
CA SER A 72 1.12 8.40 1.99
C SER A 72 -0.30 8.44 1.42
N PHE A 73 -0.79 9.62 1.05
CA PHE A 73 -2.09 9.77 0.37
C PHE A 73 -2.13 9.01 -0.96
N ILE A 74 -1.14 9.21 -1.82
CA ILE A 74 -1.05 8.54 -3.12
C ILE A 74 -0.92 7.03 -2.95
N GLY A 75 -0.04 6.59 -2.03
CA GLY A 75 0.13 5.17 -1.70
C GLY A 75 -1.17 4.53 -1.23
N THR A 76 -1.93 5.22 -0.36
CA THR A 76 -3.22 4.74 0.14
C THR A 76 -4.26 4.65 -0.97
N VAL A 77 -4.40 5.68 -1.81
CA VAL A 77 -5.33 5.68 -2.94
C VAL A 77 -5.08 4.46 -3.83
N CYS A 78 -3.83 4.20 -4.20
CA CYS A 78 -3.48 3.05 -5.03
C CYS A 78 -3.73 1.71 -4.32
N THR A 79 -3.41 1.62 -3.02
CA THR A 79 -3.69 0.42 -2.21
C THR A 79 -5.18 0.10 -2.20
N VAL A 80 -6.03 1.12 -1.95
CA VAL A 80 -7.49 0.94 -1.90
C VAL A 80 -8.06 0.60 -3.27
N LEU A 81 -7.53 1.17 -4.35
CA LEU A 81 -7.91 0.80 -5.72
C LEU A 81 -7.60 -0.67 -6.01
N VAL A 82 -6.39 -1.13 -5.71
CA VAL A 82 -6.01 -2.54 -5.90
C VAL A 82 -6.87 -3.46 -5.02
N ALA A 83 -7.11 -3.10 -3.76
CA ALA A 83 -7.99 -3.82 -2.86
C ALA A 83 -9.42 -3.93 -3.43
N SER A 84 -9.96 -2.84 -3.97
CA SER A 84 -11.29 -2.81 -4.61
C SER A 84 -11.35 -3.73 -5.83
N MET A 85 -10.35 -3.72 -6.69
CA MET A 85 -10.27 -4.61 -7.86
C MET A 85 -10.19 -6.09 -7.46
N LEU A 86 -9.36 -6.42 -6.46
CA LEU A 86 -9.25 -7.79 -5.96
C LEU A 86 -10.54 -8.28 -5.32
N THR A 87 -11.22 -7.42 -4.57
CA THR A 87 -12.52 -7.71 -3.93
C THR A 87 -13.56 -8.10 -4.95
N VAL A 88 -13.67 -7.35 -6.05
CA VAL A 88 -14.62 -7.66 -7.13
C VAL A 88 -14.28 -8.99 -7.79
N ARG A 89 -12.99 -9.29 -8.02
CA ARG A 89 -12.57 -10.55 -8.65
C ARG A 89 -12.75 -11.76 -7.74
N LEU A 90 -12.44 -11.63 -6.46
CA LEU A 90 -12.44 -12.75 -5.50
C LEU A 90 -13.77 -12.89 -4.73
N LYS A 91 -14.75 -11.99 -4.96
CA LYS A 91 -16.08 -11.98 -4.32
C LYS A 91 -16.02 -12.04 -2.79
N CYS A 92 -15.13 -11.25 -2.19
CA CYS A 92 -14.95 -11.18 -0.74
C CYS A 92 -15.17 -9.74 -0.24
N PRO A 93 -15.37 -9.54 1.08
CA PRO A 93 -15.49 -8.20 1.65
C PRO A 93 -14.20 -7.38 1.41
N ILE A 94 -14.36 -6.11 1.03
CA ILE A 94 -13.23 -5.19 0.78
C ILE A 94 -12.34 -5.00 2.00
N THR A 95 -12.91 -5.11 3.20
CA THR A 95 -12.22 -4.93 4.47
C THR A 95 -11.02 -5.83 4.65
N ILE A 96 -11.04 -7.04 4.09
CA ILE A 96 -9.95 -8.02 4.18
C ILE A 96 -8.67 -7.47 3.54
N PHE A 97 -8.77 -6.99 2.31
CA PHE A 97 -7.61 -6.43 1.58
C PHE A 97 -7.27 -5.02 2.03
N LEU A 98 -8.29 -4.23 2.41
CA LEU A 98 -8.14 -2.87 2.85
C LEU A 98 -7.34 -2.79 4.15
N ILE A 99 -7.73 -3.56 5.17
CA ILE A 99 -7.07 -3.52 6.48
C ILE A 99 -5.62 -4.01 6.35
N SER A 100 -5.39 -5.16 5.70
CA SER A 100 -4.05 -5.69 5.56
C SER A 100 -3.14 -4.81 4.67
N GLY A 101 -3.68 -4.14 3.66
CA GLY A 101 -2.91 -3.24 2.80
C GLY A 101 -2.56 -1.91 3.47
N ILE A 102 -3.51 -1.30 4.19
CA ILE A 102 -3.30 0.01 4.82
C ILE A 102 -2.34 -0.06 6.00
N ILE A 103 -2.34 -1.15 6.76
CA ILE A 103 -1.49 -1.28 7.95
C ILE A 103 -0.01 -1.14 7.61
N THR A 104 0.38 -1.48 6.38
CA THR A 104 1.74 -1.31 5.87
C THR A 104 2.12 0.16 5.70
N LEU A 105 1.13 1.05 5.53
CA LEU A 105 1.33 2.50 5.34
C LEU A 105 1.20 3.29 6.66
N VAL A 106 0.73 2.66 7.74
CA VAL A 106 0.57 3.33 9.04
C VAL A 106 1.92 3.88 9.51
N PRO A 107 1.96 5.12 10.02
CA PRO A 107 3.20 5.80 10.43
C PRO A 107 3.74 5.27 11.75
N GLY A 108 4.00 3.95 11.83
CA GLY A 108 4.46 3.28 13.05
C GLY A 108 5.76 3.87 13.61
N ALA A 109 6.71 4.16 12.74
CA ALA A 109 7.96 4.82 13.14
C ALA A 109 7.72 6.23 13.72
N GLY A 110 6.79 7.01 13.14
CA GLY A 110 6.42 8.33 13.66
C GLY A 110 5.84 8.25 15.07
N ILE A 111 4.95 7.30 15.30
CA ILE A 111 4.33 7.05 16.62
C ILE A 111 5.39 6.59 17.63
N TYR A 112 6.25 5.65 17.24
CA TYR A 112 7.34 5.16 18.09
C TYR A 112 8.29 6.28 18.51
N PHE A 113 8.78 7.09 17.57
CA PHE A 113 9.68 8.21 17.91
C PHE A 113 8.99 9.28 18.75
N THR A 114 7.71 9.52 18.56
CA THR A 114 6.94 10.44 19.41
C THR A 114 6.92 9.94 20.86
N ALA A 115 6.61 8.67 21.07
CA ALA A 115 6.62 8.06 22.40
C ALA A 115 8.02 8.07 23.02
N TYR A 116 9.05 7.74 22.25
CA TYR A 116 10.44 7.77 22.70
C TYR A 116 10.86 9.16 23.20
N TYR A 117 10.58 10.22 22.42
CA TYR A 117 10.91 11.59 22.81
C TYR A 117 10.08 12.11 23.99
N LEU A 118 8.85 11.62 24.16
CA LEU A 118 8.05 11.90 25.35
C LEU A 118 8.67 11.32 26.61
N VAL A 119 9.07 10.05 26.56
CA VAL A 119 9.69 9.37 27.72
C VAL A 119 11.06 9.97 28.07
N THR A 120 11.81 10.41 27.06
CA THR A 120 13.13 11.09 27.27
C THR A 120 12.98 12.59 27.59
N ASN A 121 11.76 13.07 27.83
CA ASN A 121 11.44 14.46 28.22
C ASN A 121 11.86 15.52 27.18
N GLN A 122 11.96 15.13 25.90
CA GLN A 122 12.27 16.03 24.79
C GLN A 122 10.97 16.47 24.08
N LEU A 123 10.16 17.28 24.78
CA LEU A 123 8.81 17.65 24.35
C LEU A 123 8.77 18.33 22.96
N ALA A 124 9.73 19.16 22.64
CA ALA A 124 9.80 19.84 21.34
C ALA A 124 9.94 18.83 20.18
N MET A 125 10.84 17.84 20.32
CA MET A 125 11.03 16.78 19.32
C MET A 125 9.83 15.84 19.25
N ALA A 126 9.23 15.52 20.40
CA ALA A 126 8.01 14.73 20.47
C ALA A 126 6.86 15.41 19.71
N ALA A 127 6.67 16.72 19.89
CA ALA A 127 5.63 17.48 19.18
C ALA A 127 5.84 17.48 17.67
N VAL A 128 7.05 17.68 17.18
CA VAL A 128 7.39 17.68 15.74
C VAL A 128 7.10 16.30 15.11
N LYS A 129 7.55 15.22 15.77
CA LYS A 129 7.33 13.85 15.28
C LYS A 129 5.84 13.44 15.36
N GLY A 130 5.17 13.82 16.45
CA GLY A 130 3.74 13.57 16.65
C GLY A 130 2.87 14.27 15.62
N LEU A 131 3.09 15.56 15.38
CA LEU A 131 2.38 16.31 14.33
C LEU A 131 2.64 15.72 12.94
N GLY A 132 3.87 15.25 12.68
CA GLY A 132 4.19 14.53 11.44
C GLY A 132 3.37 13.25 11.29
N ALA A 133 3.27 12.44 12.33
CA ALA A 133 2.49 11.21 12.34
C ALA A 133 0.98 11.49 12.15
N VAL A 134 0.44 12.52 12.80
CA VAL A 134 -0.94 12.95 12.65
C VAL A 134 -1.23 13.39 11.20
N LYS A 135 -0.37 14.19 10.58
CA LYS A 135 -0.51 14.60 9.17
C LYS A 135 -0.58 13.39 8.23
N VAL A 136 0.26 12.38 8.44
CA VAL A 136 0.26 11.14 7.66
C VAL A 136 -1.03 10.36 7.89
N ALA A 137 -1.50 10.25 9.14
CA ALA A 137 -2.75 9.56 9.46
C ALA A 137 -3.96 10.22 8.76
N PHE A 138 -4.06 11.55 8.79
CA PHE A 138 -5.09 12.28 8.05
C PHE A 138 -5.00 12.04 6.53
N ALA A 139 -3.81 12.03 5.96
CA ALA A 139 -3.60 11.76 4.55
C ALA A 139 -4.11 10.35 4.17
N ILE A 140 -3.83 9.35 5.01
CA ILE A 140 -4.32 7.98 4.81
C ILE A 140 -5.85 7.93 4.87
N VAL A 141 -6.46 8.53 5.88
CA VAL A 141 -7.92 8.56 6.04
C VAL A 141 -8.59 9.22 4.83
N LEU A 142 -8.09 10.37 4.39
CA LEU A 142 -8.59 11.05 3.19
C LEU A 142 -8.46 10.17 1.94
N GLY A 143 -7.35 9.46 1.78
CA GLY A 143 -7.16 8.52 0.67
C GLY A 143 -8.19 7.39 0.67
N ILE A 144 -8.49 6.84 1.85
CA ILE A 144 -9.52 5.80 2.02
C ILE A 144 -10.90 6.35 1.65
N VAL A 145 -11.27 7.49 2.26
CA VAL A 145 -12.60 8.11 2.07
C VAL A 145 -12.81 8.46 0.59
N CYS A 146 -11.83 9.04 -0.08
CA CYS A 146 -11.94 9.38 -1.50
C CYS A 146 -12.32 8.18 -2.37
N ILE A 147 -11.72 7.01 -2.14
CA ILE A 147 -11.96 5.83 -2.98
C ILE A 147 -13.21 5.07 -2.52
N VAL A 148 -13.42 4.92 -1.22
CA VAL A 148 -14.61 4.22 -0.67
C VAL A 148 -15.89 5.00 -0.97
N SER A 149 -15.81 6.33 -1.08
CA SER A 149 -16.94 7.17 -1.50
C SER A 149 -17.33 6.99 -2.98
N ILE A 150 -16.44 6.43 -3.81
CA ILE A 150 -16.79 6.08 -5.19
C ILE A 150 -17.75 4.88 -5.14
N PRO A 151 -19.00 5.02 -5.62
CA PRO A 151 -19.97 3.94 -5.52
C PRO A 151 -19.47 2.70 -6.26
N ARG A 152 -19.57 1.57 -5.60
CA ARG A 152 -19.12 0.25 -6.11
C ARG A 152 -19.75 -0.12 -7.46
N GLU A 153 -20.83 0.55 -7.84
CA GLU A 153 -21.51 0.37 -9.13
C GLU A 153 -20.60 0.71 -10.32
N VAL A 154 -19.62 1.59 -10.14
CA VAL A 154 -18.65 1.92 -11.20
C VAL A 154 -17.73 0.72 -11.49
N PHE A 155 -17.31 0.00 -10.45
CA PHE A 155 -16.50 -1.22 -10.57
C PHE A 155 -17.35 -2.43 -10.99
N GLN A 156 -18.66 -2.47 -10.66
CA GLN A 156 -19.57 -3.51 -11.07
C GLN A 156 -20.02 -3.38 -12.52
N LYS A 157 -20.04 -2.19 -13.11
CA LYS A 157 -20.45 -2.01 -14.52
C LYS A 157 -19.60 -2.84 -15.49
N GLU A 158 -18.30 -2.89 -15.31
CA GLU A 158 -17.43 -3.74 -16.13
C GLU A 158 -17.75 -5.23 -15.97
N TYR A 159 -18.02 -5.68 -14.74
CA TYR A 159 -18.41 -7.06 -14.46
C TYR A 159 -19.78 -7.43 -15.08
N TRP A 160 -20.72 -6.48 -15.08
CA TRP A 160 -22.04 -6.68 -15.71
C TRP A 160 -21.95 -6.70 -17.24
N ILE A 161 -21.06 -5.92 -17.83
CA ILE A 161 -20.80 -5.92 -19.28
C ILE A 161 -20.17 -7.25 -19.70
N GLU A 162 -19.16 -7.73 -19.00
CA GLU A 162 -18.56 -9.06 -19.25
C GLU A 162 -19.58 -10.21 -19.07
N ARG A 163 -20.43 -10.13 -18.07
CA ARG A 163 -21.49 -11.12 -17.86
C ARG A 163 -22.54 -11.10 -18.95
N LYS A 164 -22.91 -9.92 -19.45
CA LYS A 164 -23.83 -9.79 -20.59
C LYS A 164 -23.22 -10.34 -21.88
N LEU A 165 -21.95 -10.06 -22.14
CA LEU A 165 -21.23 -10.58 -23.30
C LEU A 165 -21.09 -12.11 -23.24
N LYS A 166 -20.75 -12.69 -22.09
CA LYS A 166 -20.70 -14.16 -21.92
C LYS A 166 -22.08 -14.84 -22.03
N LYS A 167 -23.17 -14.18 -21.60
CA LYS A 167 -24.53 -14.69 -21.80
C LYS A 167 -24.97 -14.64 -23.26
N GLN A 168 -24.57 -13.61 -24.01
CA GLN A 168 -24.87 -13.52 -25.43
C GLN A 168 -24.09 -14.56 -26.27
N GLN A 169 -22.88 -14.91 -25.87
CA GLN A 169 -22.11 -15.99 -26.51
C GLN A 169 -22.71 -17.39 -26.24
N LYS A 170 -23.24 -17.63 -25.03
CA LYS A 170 -23.89 -18.90 -24.68
C LYS A 170 -25.29 -19.10 -25.27
N GLY A 171 -25.94 -18.03 -25.72
CA GLY A 171 -27.26 -18.10 -26.37
C GLY A 171 -27.20 -18.23 -27.90
N LYS A 172 -26.00 -18.34 -28.48
CA LYS A 172 -25.76 -18.50 -29.94
C LYS A 172 -25.25 -19.90 -30.33
N ILE A 173 -25.23 -20.85 -29.40
CA ILE A 173 -25.03 -22.28 -29.60
C ILE A 173 -26.33 -22.99 -29.26
#